data_fc553cbc886297628af3eb96d4fd07a8
#
_entry.id   fc553cbc886297628af3eb96d4fd07a8
#
_cell.length_a   1.000
_cell.length_b   1.000
_cell.length_c   1.000
_cell.angle_alpha   90.00
_cell.angle_beta   90.00
_cell.angle_gamma   90.00
#
_symmetry.space_group_name_H-M   'P 1'
#
loop_
_entity.id
_entity.type
_entity.pdbx_description
1 polymer ?
#
loop_
_entity_poly.entity_id
_entity_poly.type
_entity_poly.pdbx_seq_one_letter_code
_entity_poly.pdbx_strand_id
1 'polypeptide(L)'
;MRVVYERCAGLDVHKKTVVACRITPHPDGGWRKEVRTFATLTDELLNLADWLRASEVTHIAMESTGVYWKPLYNLLEAEFGVVLVNAQHIKFVPGRKTDVNDAQWIAELLQHGLLKASYIPPVEQRDLRDLLRYRTSLIQERTREVNRVQKVLEDANIKLSSVASNVLGVSGREMLEQLIAGQDDPVQLAQLARGRLREKIDQLERALTGRMRASHRLLLKLHLEHIDDLNAKITYLSAEVERLFVPFDDLQAIERLDAIPGVNPTIAQTILAELGKEMERFPTAAHAASWAGLAPGRHESAGRNRSSRIRQGNKHLKTALVQAAHAAGRRKDHYLGAQYRRLAARRGKQRAAIAVAHELGVSETAIR
;
A
#
# COMPACT_ATOMS: atom_id res chain seq x y z
N MET A 1 -30.10 17.74 -20.13
CA MET A 1 -29.23 17.85 -18.91
C MET A 1 -28.48 19.16 -18.94
N ARG A 2 -28.19 19.77 -17.78
CA ARG A 2 -27.33 20.97 -17.72
C ARG A 2 -25.89 20.61 -18.10
N VAL A 3 -25.28 21.42 -18.95
CA VAL A 3 -23.84 21.29 -19.27
C VAL A 3 -23.04 21.99 -18.17
N VAL A 4 -22.00 21.35 -17.67
CA VAL A 4 -21.07 21.86 -16.65
C VAL A 4 -19.75 22.27 -17.31
N TYR A 5 -19.26 21.47 -18.25
CA TYR A 5 -18.00 21.70 -18.96
C TYR A 5 -18.27 21.78 -20.46
N GLU A 6 -18.15 22.99 -21.05
CA GLU A 6 -18.44 23.20 -22.48
C GLU A 6 -17.33 22.64 -23.39
N ARG A 7 -16.09 22.67 -22.91
CA ARG A 7 -14.92 22.17 -23.66
C ARG A 7 -14.19 21.12 -22.81
N CYS A 8 -14.46 19.87 -23.10
CA CYS A 8 -13.96 18.76 -22.30
C CYS A 8 -13.56 17.57 -23.16
N ALA A 9 -12.82 16.64 -22.57
CA ALA A 9 -12.45 15.39 -23.22
C ALA A 9 -12.55 14.18 -22.29
N GLY A 10 -12.85 13.02 -22.87
CA GLY A 10 -12.78 11.72 -22.23
C GLY A 10 -11.67 10.89 -22.85
N LEU A 11 -10.89 10.21 -22.01
CA LEU A 11 -9.77 9.39 -22.43
C LEU A 11 -9.98 7.96 -21.97
N ASP A 12 -9.93 7.02 -22.89
CA ASP A 12 -9.86 5.59 -22.64
C ASP A 12 -8.41 5.13 -22.81
N VAL A 13 -7.77 4.76 -21.67
CA VAL A 13 -6.33 4.57 -21.60
C VAL A 13 -5.98 3.08 -21.57
N HIS A 14 -5.23 2.63 -22.57
CA HIS A 14 -4.70 1.29 -22.68
C HIS A 14 -3.17 1.26 -22.60
N LYS A 15 -2.58 0.06 -22.58
CA LYS A 15 -1.12 -0.10 -22.53
C LYS A 15 -0.39 0.53 -23.72
N LYS A 16 -0.96 0.46 -24.92
CA LYS A 16 -0.29 0.89 -26.17
C LYS A 16 -0.94 2.10 -26.82
N THR A 17 -2.18 2.41 -26.46
CA THR A 17 -2.99 3.44 -27.12
C THR A 17 -3.84 4.19 -26.11
N VAL A 18 -4.14 5.44 -26.44
CA VAL A 18 -5.12 6.27 -25.78
C VAL A 18 -6.16 6.67 -26.82
N VAL A 19 -7.41 6.28 -26.60
CA VAL A 19 -8.54 6.78 -27.40
C VAL A 19 -9.07 8.01 -26.70
N ALA A 20 -9.09 9.15 -27.40
CA ALA A 20 -9.51 10.43 -26.87
C ALA A 20 -10.76 10.92 -27.63
N CYS A 21 -11.77 11.33 -26.91
CA CYS A 21 -12.93 12.05 -27.45
C CYS A 21 -13.00 13.44 -26.84
N ARG A 22 -12.89 14.49 -27.68
CA ARG A 22 -13.15 15.86 -27.24
C ARG A 22 -14.55 16.29 -27.62
N ILE A 23 -15.18 17.09 -26.78
CA ILE A 23 -16.48 17.73 -27.00
C ILE A 23 -16.27 19.23 -26.92
N THR A 24 -16.71 19.93 -27.98
CA THR A 24 -16.63 21.40 -28.10
C THR A 24 -17.94 21.94 -28.64
N PRO A 25 -18.29 23.25 -28.38
CA PRO A 25 -19.44 23.89 -29.01
C PRO A 25 -19.33 23.90 -30.54
N HIS A 26 -20.43 23.64 -31.23
CA HIS A 26 -20.48 23.76 -32.69
C HIS A 26 -20.96 25.17 -33.05
N PRO A 27 -20.39 25.84 -34.08
CA PRO A 27 -20.79 27.20 -34.49
C PRO A 27 -22.28 27.35 -34.81
N ASP A 28 -22.88 26.31 -35.42
CA ASP A 28 -24.29 26.29 -35.81
C ASP A 28 -25.23 25.82 -34.69
N GLY A 29 -24.72 25.70 -33.49
CA GLY A 29 -25.43 25.19 -32.31
C GLY A 29 -25.23 23.70 -32.08
N GLY A 30 -25.33 23.31 -30.80
CA GLY A 30 -25.08 21.93 -30.38
C GLY A 30 -23.61 21.62 -30.10
N TRP A 31 -23.20 20.34 -30.19
CA TRP A 31 -21.88 19.84 -29.77
C TRP A 31 -21.17 19.07 -30.88
N ARG A 32 -19.93 19.43 -31.14
CA ARG A 32 -19.04 18.69 -32.01
C ARG A 32 -18.26 17.66 -31.15
N LYS A 33 -18.31 16.39 -31.58
CA LYS A 33 -17.55 15.31 -30.96
C LYS A 33 -16.52 14.82 -31.96
N GLU A 34 -15.27 14.76 -31.55
CA GLU A 34 -14.17 14.28 -32.38
C GLU A 34 -13.37 13.25 -31.61
N VAL A 35 -13.18 12.08 -32.23
CA VAL A 35 -12.43 10.96 -31.63
C VAL A 35 -11.14 10.77 -32.39
N ARG A 36 -10.02 10.65 -31.64
CA ARG A 36 -8.70 10.29 -32.17
C ARG A 36 -8.05 9.24 -31.29
N THR A 37 -7.17 8.45 -31.91
CA THR A 37 -6.36 7.48 -31.22
C THR A 37 -4.89 7.88 -31.30
N PHE A 38 -4.20 7.88 -30.15
CA PHE A 38 -2.79 8.20 -30.02
C PHE A 38 -2.05 7.01 -29.45
N ALA A 39 -0.78 6.82 -29.83
CA ALA A 39 0.08 5.85 -29.16
C ALA A 39 0.49 6.37 -27.77
N THR A 40 0.93 5.47 -26.88
CA THR A 40 1.39 5.86 -25.51
C THR A 40 2.87 6.25 -25.48
N LEU A 41 3.45 6.60 -26.63
CA LEU A 41 4.78 7.18 -26.72
C LEU A 41 4.75 8.66 -26.35
N THR A 42 5.82 9.19 -25.80
CA THR A 42 5.84 10.55 -25.25
C THR A 42 5.51 11.62 -26.28
N ASP A 43 6.04 11.51 -27.50
CA ASP A 43 5.74 12.41 -28.63
C ASP A 43 4.26 12.40 -29.00
N GLU A 44 3.63 11.22 -29.04
CA GLU A 44 2.21 11.08 -29.34
C GLU A 44 1.32 11.57 -28.17
N LEU A 45 1.75 11.42 -26.93
CA LEU A 45 1.05 12.01 -25.78
C LEU A 45 1.17 13.54 -25.75
N LEU A 46 2.28 14.11 -26.21
CA LEU A 46 2.43 15.55 -26.42
C LEU A 46 1.54 16.03 -27.57
N ASN A 47 1.46 15.30 -28.68
CA ASN A 47 0.50 15.59 -29.78
C ASN A 47 -0.95 15.55 -29.29
N LEU A 48 -1.30 14.63 -28.37
CA LEU A 48 -2.61 14.62 -27.72
C LEU A 48 -2.84 15.91 -26.90
N ALA A 49 -1.86 16.33 -26.08
CA ALA A 49 -1.97 17.57 -25.30
C ALA A 49 -2.15 18.79 -26.21
N ASP A 50 -1.37 18.89 -27.30
CA ASP A 50 -1.50 19.97 -28.29
C ASP A 50 -2.86 19.98 -28.98
N TRP A 51 -3.37 18.80 -29.34
CA TRP A 51 -4.68 18.66 -29.95
C TRP A 51 -5.82 19.09 -29.02
N LEU A 52 -5.70 18.80 -27.71
CA LEU A 52 -6.65 19.25 -26.71
C LEU A 52 -6.55 20.76 -26.46
N ARG A 53 -5.33 21.30 -26.37
CA ARG A 53 -5.04 22.73 -26.18
C ARG A 53 -5.55 23.58 -27.34
N ALA A 54 -5.34 23.14 -28.57
CA ALA A 54 -5.81 23.82 -29.79
C ALA A 54 -7.34 23.95 -29.85
N SER A 55 -8.09 23.20 -29.03
CA SER A 55 -9.55 23.27 -28.90
C SER A 55 -10.01 23.88 -27.60
N GLU A 56 -9.08 24.49 -26.85
CA GLU A 56 -9.35 25.14 -25.57
C GLU A 56 -10.07 24.21 -24.57
N VAL A 57 -9.73 22.91 -24.61
CA VAL A 57 -10.24 21.95 -23.63
C VAL A 57 -9.76 22.38 -22.25
N THR A 58 -10.70 22.44 -21.29
CA THR A 58 -10.39 22.84 -19.90
C THR A 58 -10.32 21.65 -18.96
N HIS A 59 -11.14 20.63 -19.19
CA HIS A 59 -11.25 19.47 -18.32
C HIS A 59 -11.17 18.17 -19.09
N ILE A 60 -10.49 17.20 -18.49
CA ILE A 60 -10.27 15.87 -19.06
C ILE A 60 -10.67 14.81 -18.03
N ALA A 61 -11.42 13.80 -18.45
CA ALA A 61 -11.68 12.62 -17.61
C ALA A 61 -11.01 11.38 -18.16
N MET A 62 -10.49 10.54 -17.28
CA MET A 62 -9.94 9.23 -17.62
C MET A 62 -10.27 8.18 -16.58
N GLU A 63 -10.31 6.92 -17.01
CA GLU A 63 -10.53 5.79 -16.10
C GLU A 63 -9.23 5.35 -15.41
N SER A 64 -9.30 5.01 -14.12
CA SER A 64 -8.17 4.55 -13.32
C SER A 64 -7.83 3.07 -13.54
N THR A 65 -7.70 2.63 -14.80
CA THR A 65 -7.40 1.24 -15.12
C THR A 65 -5.90 0.94 -14.99
N GLY A 66 -5.56 0.05 -14.08
CA GLY A 66 -4.19 -0.39 -13.82
C GLY A 66 -3.25 0.77 -13.47
N VAL A 67 -2.08 0.82 -14.14
CA VAL A 67 -1.04 1.85 -13.95
C VAL A 67 -0.90 2.78 -15.17
N TYR A 68 -1.60 2.48 -16.26
CA TYR A 68 -1.40 3.13 -17.56
C TYR A 68 -1.85 4.59 -17.60
N TRP A 69 -2.74 5.00 -16.72
CA TRP A 69 -3.20 6.38 -16.57
C TRP A 69 -2.11 7.31 -15.98
N LYS A 70 -1.17 6.78 -15.17
CA LYS A 70 -0.19 7.60 -14.43
C LYS A 70 0.68 8.49 -15.34
N PRO A 71 1.35 7.99 -16.40
CA PRO A 71 2.16 8.83 -17.27
C PRO A 71 1.34 9.95 -17.93
N LEU A 72 0.14 9.61 -18.38
CA LEU A 72 -0.76 10.56 -19.03
C LEU A 72 -1.27 11.62 -18.04
N TYR A 73 -1.64 11.21 -16.83
CA TYR A 73 -2.03 12.12 -15.78
C TYR A 73 -0.91 13.13 -15.45
N ASN A 74 0.31 12.64 -15.23
CA ASN A 74 1.47 13.46 -14.91
C ASN A 74 1.81 14.47 -16.01
N LEU A 75 1.52 14.13 -17.28
CA LEU A 75 1.73 15.03 -18.40
C LEU A 75 0.65 16.10 -18.50
N LEU A 76 -0.60 15.76 -18.20
CA LEU A 76 -1.75 16.62 -18.43
C LEU A 76 -2.16 17.47 -17.21
N GLU A 77 -1.79 17.06 -15.98
CA GLU A 77 -2.24 17.73 -14.73
C GLU A 77 -1.79 19.18 -14.59
N ALA A 78 -0.68 19.57 -15.25
CA ALA A 78 -0.17 20.94 -15.19
C ALA A 78 -1.02 21.95 -16.00
N GLU A 79 -1.73 21.47 -17.02
CA GLU A 79 -2.44 22.34 -17.98
C GLU A 79 -3.97 22.18 -17.93
N PHE A 80 -4.46 21.03 -17.53
CA PHE A 80 -5.88 20.68 -17.59
C PHE A 80 -6.42 20.27 -16.22
N GLY A 81 -7.71 20.53 -15.99
CA GLY A 81 -8.45 19.97 -14.87
C GLY A 81 -8.69 18.46 -15.09
N VAL A 82 -7.78 17.61 -14.60
CA VAL A 82 -7.85 16.15 -14.84
C VAL A 82 -8.69 15.44 -13.78
N VAL A 83 -9.75 14.78 -14.22
CA VAL A 83 -10.69 14.00 -13.41
C VAL A 83 -10.40 12.51 -13.60
N LEU A 84 -9.72 11.88 -12.64
CA LEU A 84 -9.54 10.44 -12.63
C LEU A 84 -10.75 9.76 -12.01
N VAL A 85 -11.34 8.78 -12.69
CA VAL A 85 -12.59 8.14 -12.27
C VAL A 85 -12.38 6.63 -12.06
N ASN A 86 -13.03 6.09 -11.03
CA ASN A 86 -13.03 4.65 -10.80
C ASN A 86 -13.91 3.95 -11.85
N ALA A 87 -13.38 2.91 -12.50
CA ALA A 87 -14.07 2.07 -13.48
C ALA A 87 -15.45 1.58 -13.03
N GLN A 88 -15.58 1.20 -11.76
CA GLN A 88 -16.85 0.75 -11.22
C GLN A 88 -17.90 1.87 -11.19
N HIS A 89 -17.48 3.11 -10.93
CA HIS A 89 -18.41 4.24 -10.92
C HIS A 89 -18.99 4.50 -12.30
N ILE A 90 -18.16 4.48 -13.34
CA ILE A 90 -18.59 4.67 -14.73
C ILE A 90 -19.62 3.61 -15.16
N LYS A 91 -19.39 2.35 -14.75
CA LYS A 91 -20.29 1.22 -15.07
C LYS A 91 -21.68 1.33 -14.43
N PHE A 92 -21.78 2.01 -13.30
CA PHE A 92 -23.05 2.16 -12.57
C PHE A 92 -23.88 3.38 -13.01
N VAL A 93 -23.35 4.24 -13.89
CA VAL A 93 -24.13 5.38 -14.41
C VAL A 93 -25.14 4.87 -15.44
N PRO A 94 -26.45 5.09 -15.22
CA PRO A 94 -27.50 4.63 -16.14
C PRO A 94 -27.41 5.31 -17.51
N GLY A 95 -27.85 4.63 -18.57
CA GLY A 95 -28.02 5.25 -19.89
C GLY A 95 -26.91 4.97 -20.90
N ARG A 96 -25.92 4.12 -20.58
CA ARG A 96 -24.91 3.68 -21.55
C ARG A 96 -25.57 2.95 -22.73
N LYS A 97 -25.37 3.45 -23.95
CA LYS A 97 -25.68 2.75 -25.18
C LYS A 97 -24.50 1.86 -25.58
N THR A 98 -24.77 0.64 -26.01
CA THR A 98 -23.73 -0.39 -26.32
C THR A 98 -22.80 0.02 -27.47
N ASP A 99 -23.24 0.93 -28.36
CA ASP A 99 -22.50 1.31 -29.56
C ASP A 99 -21.66 2.59 -29.40
N VAL A 100 -21.55 3.14 -28.16
CA VAL A 100 -20.77 4.34 -27.88
C VAL A 100 -19.36 3.94 -27.43
N ASN A 101 -18.33 4.52 -28.06
CA ASN A 101 -16.94 4.37 -27.67
C ASN A 101 -16.74 4.82 -26.20
N ASP A 102 -15.94 4.07 -25.42
CA ASP A 102 -15.72 4.33 -24.00
C ASP A 102 -15.18 5.75 -23.75
N ALA A 103 -14.28 6.26 -24.59
CA ALA A 103 -13.79 7.64 -24.50
C ALA A 103 -14.90 8.67 -24.72
N GLN A 104 -15.81 8.43 -25.67
CA GLN A 104 -16.95 9.33 -25.89
C GLN A 104 -17.91 9.31 -24.71
N TRP A 105 -18.20 8.15 -24.15
CA TRP A 105 -19.05 8.02 -22.97
C TRP A 105 -18.46 8.75 -21.75
N ILE A 106 -17.16 8.61 -21.52
CA ILE A 106 -16.45 9.33 -20.45
C ILE A 106 -16.55 10.86 -20.68
N ALA A 107 -16.37 11.33 -21.92
CA ALA A 107 -16.49 12.75 -22.25
C ALA A 107 -17.91 13.29 -22.01
N GLU A 108 -18.95 12.55 -22.39
CA GLU A 108 -20.36 12.93 -22.18
C GLU A 108 -20.70 12.99 -20.68
N LEU A 109 -20.24 12.02 -19.90
CA LEU A 109 -20.43 12.03 -18.44
C LEU A 109 -19.71 13.23 -17.79
N LEU A 110 -18.49 13.55 -18.23
CA LEU A 110 -17.74 14.71 -17.76
C LEU A 110 -18.49 16.00 -18.12
N GLN A 111 -18.92 16.15 -19.38
CA GLN A 111 -19.65 17.33 -19.86
C GLN A 111 -20.83 17.70 -18.95
N HIS A 112 -21.53 16.71 -18.44
CA HIS A 112 -22.69 16.89 -17.57
C HIS A 112 -22.38 16.84 -16.06
N GLY A 113 -21.10 16.75 -15.65
CA GLY A 113 -20.69 16.70 -14.24
C GLY A 113 -21.14 15.45 -13.50
N LEU A 114 -21.35 14.34 -14.22
CA LEU A 114 -21.83 13.06 -13.65
C LEU A 114 -20.70 12.17 -13.10
N LEU A 115 -19.45 12.59 -13.27
CA LEU A 115 -18.28 11.84 -12.82
C LEU A 115 -17.86 12.26 -11.41
N LYS A 116 -17.63 11.29 -10.56
CA LYS A 116 -17.04 11.51 -9.24
C LYS A 116 -15.52 11.33 -9.31
N ALA A 117 -14.78 12.40 -9.10
CA ALA A 117 -13.33 12.39 -9.10
C ALA A 117 -12.77 11.49 -7.99
N SER A 118 -11.77 10.68 -8.34
CA SER A 118 -10.88 10.05 -7.38
C SER A 118 -9.84 11.07 -6.92
N TYR A 119 -9.50 11.03 -5.64
CA TYR A 119 -8.44 11.89 -5.13
C TYR A 119 -7.07 11.38 -5.59
N ILE A 120 -6.30 12.26 -6.21
CA ILE A 120 -4.89 12.05 -6.57
C ILE A 120 -4.06 13.05 -5.76
N PRO A 121 -3.08 12.55 -4.97
CA PRO A 121 -2.22 13.44 -4.20
C PRO A 121 -1.28 14.26 -5.07
N PRO A 122 -0.70 15.36 -4.52
CA PRO A 122 0.42 16.06 -5.15
C PRO A 122 1.60 15.13 -5.49
N VAL A 123 2.45 15.55 -6.43
CA VAL A 123 3.58 14.74 -6.94
C VAL A 123 4.45 14.23 -5.81
N GLU A 124 4.84 15.10 -4.90
CA GLU A 124 5.72 14.78 -3.77
C GLU A 124 5.13 13.69 -2.87
N GLN A 125 3.83 13.77 -2.62
CA GLN A 125 3.15 12.73 -1.83
C GLN A 125 3.01 11.41 -2.62
N ARG A 126 2.89 11.46 -3.96
CA ARG A 126 2.87 10.25 -4.80
C ARG A 126 4.22 9.55 -4.77
N ASP A 127 5.31 10.29 -4.91
CA ASP A 127 6.67 9.77 -4.86
C ASP A 127 6.96 9.13 -3.50
N LEU A 128 6.62 9.81 -2.42
CA LEU A 128 6.76 9.29 -1.07
C LEU A 128 5.95 7.99 -0.85
N ARG A 129 4.71 7.93 -1.36
CA ARG A 129 3.90 6.70 -1.34
C ARG A 129 4.58 5.55 -2.07
N ASP A 130 5.10 5.79 -3.25
CA ASP A 130 5.73 4.75 -4.07
C ASP A 130 7.00 4.21 -3.38
N LEU A 131 7.82 5.07 -2.77
CA LEU A 131 9.01 4.65 -1.99
C LEU A 131 8.63 3.85 -0.73
N LEU A 132 7.66 4.31 0.04
CA LEU A 132 7.20 3.61 1.25
C LEU A 132 6.55 2.26 0.95
N ARG A 133 5.80 2.18 -0.14
CA ARG A 133 5.20 0.93 -0.62
C ARG A 133 6.26 -0.06 -1.08
N TYR A 134 7.29 0.43 -1.76
CA TYR A 134 8.42 -0.39 -2.18
C TYR A 134 9.22 -0.87 -0.96
N ARG A 135 9.54 0.01 0.01
CA ARG A 135 10.17 -0.38 1.28
C ARG A 135 9.37 -1.48 1.99
N THR A 136 8.05 -1.33 2.07
CA THR A 136 7.16 -2.35 2.66
C THR A 136 7.25 -3.68 1.91
N SER A 137 7.33 -3.66 0.59
CA SER A 137 7.50 -4.86 -0.24
C SER A 137 8.81 -5.57 0.07
N LEU A 138 9.93 -4.83 0.19
CA LEU A 138 11.24 -5.40 0.55
C LEU A 138 11.25 -6.02 1.96
N ILE A 139 10.59 -5.38 2.94
CA ILE A 139 10.44 -5.94 4.30
C ILE A 139 9.66 -7.26 4.27
N GLN A 140 8.60 -7.33 3.46
CA GLN A 140 7.83 -8.57 3.29
C GLN A 140 8.64 -9.66 2.58
N GLU A 141 9.45 -9.29 1.59
CA GLU A 141 10.35 -10.19 0.89
C GLU A 141 11.41 -10.76 1.83
N ARG A 142 12.04 -9.89 2.61
CA ARG A 142 12.96 -10.30 3.67
C ARG A 142 12.33 -11.31 4.64
N THR A 143 11.09 -11.08 5.06
CA THR A 143 10.37 -12.01 5.93
C THR A 143 10.14 -13.36 5.25
N ARG A 144 9.83 -13.36 3.95
CA ARG A 144 9.72 -14.62 3.18
C ARG A 144 11.06 -15.37 3.12
N GLU A 145 12.18 -14.67 2.94
CA GLU A 145 13.51 -15.28 2.94
C GLU A 145 13.87 -15.88 4.32
N VAL A 146 13.59 -15.16 5.41
CA VAL A 146 13.76 -15.70 6.77
C VAL A 146 12.98 -17.00 6.96
N ASN A 147 11.75 -17.07 6.46
CA ASN A 147 10.95 -18.29 6.52
C ASN A 147 11.54 -19.42 5.66
N ARG A 148 12.19 -19.10 4.53
CA ARG A 148 12.92 -20.10 3.71
C ARG A 148 14.14 -20.65 4.45
N VAL A 149 14.92 -19.80 5.13
CA VAL A 149 16.01 -20.24 6.01
C VAL A 149 15.49 -21.25 7.05
N GLN A 150 14.38 -20.93 7.73
CA GLN A 150 13.78 -21.84 8.70
C GLN A 150 13.36 -23.18 8.08
N LYS A 151 12.82 -23.18 6.85
CA LYS A 151 12.45 -24.42 6.14
C LYS A 151 13.66 -25.29 5.81
N VAL A 152 14.78 -24.69 5.41
CA VAL A 152 16.02 -25.42 5.16
C VAL A 152 16.55 -26.06 6.46
N LEU A 153 16.49 -25.33 7.57
CA LEU A 153 16.87 -25.87 8.89
C LEU A 153 15.95 -27.02 9.33
N GLU A 154 14.64 -26.88 9.10
CA GLU A 154 13.66 -27.93 9.39
C GLU A 154 13.94 -29.24 8.58
N ASP A 155 14.28 -29.09 7.27
CA ASP A 155 14.66 -30.23 6.42
C ASP A 155 15.96 -30.92 6.90
N ALA A 156 16.89 -30.16 7.47
CA ALA A 156 18.10 -30.70 8.12
C ALA A 156 17.84 -31.22 9.54
N ASN A 157 16.63 -31.17 10.05
CA ASN A 157 16.22 -31.45 11.44
C ASN A 157 16.94 -30.55 12.48
N ILE A 158 17.30 -29.32 12.12
CA ILE A 158 17.88 -28.33 13.04
C ILE A 158 16.74 -27.43 13.56
N LYS A 159 16.51 -27.45 14.88
CA LYS A 159 15.37 -26.81 15.53
C LYS A 159 15.77 -25.49 16.20
N LEU A 160 16.66 -24.71 15.59
CA LEU A 160 17.19 -23.46 16.17
C LEU A 160 16.07 -22.49 16.55
N SER A 161 15.00 -22.41 15.75
CA SER A 161 13.83 -21.54 16.02
C SER A 161 13.02 -21.93 17.27
N SER A 162 13.16 -23.15 17.77
CA SER A 162 12.50 -23.59 19.01
C SER A 162 13.16 -23.03 20.27
N VAL A 163 14.42 -22.62 20.18
CA VAL A 163 15.24 -22.11 21.30
C VAL A 163 15.51 -20.59 21.13
N ALA A 164 15.89 -20.19 19.93
CA ALA A 164 16.18 -18.80 19.58
C ALA A 164 14.95 -18.12 18.98
N SER A 165 14.43 -17.10 19.64
CA SER A 165 13.29 -16.31 19.15
C SER A 165 13.60 -15.54 17.85
N ASN A 166 14.88 -15.21 17.61
CA ASN A 166 15.37 -14.61 16.37
C ASN A 166 16.54 -15.42 15.84
N VAL A 167 16.28 -16.24 14.82
CA VAL A 167 17.28 -17.10 14.16
C VAL A 167 18.37 -16.29 13.45
N LEU A 168 18.07 -15.04 13.05
CA LEU A 168 19.00 -14.10 12.41
C LEU A 168 19.59 -13.06 13.39
N GLY A 169 19.37 -13.21 14.69
CA GLY A 169 20.07 -12.44 15.71
C GLY A 169 21.56 -12.79 15.74
N VAL A 170 22.37 -12.00 16.45
CA VAL A 170 23.85 -12.14 16.46
C VAL A 170 24.29 -13.61 16.63
N SER A 171 23.83 -14.29 17.67
CA SER A 171 24.21 -15.69 17.91
C SER A 171 23.68 -16.64 16.84
N GLY A 172 22.41 -16.49 16.42
CA GLY A 172 21.82 -17.36 15.41
C GLY A 172 22.51 -17.21 14.06
N ARG A 173 22.84 -15.97 13.67
CA ARG A 173 23.58 -15.67 12.43
C ARG A 173 24.96 -16.34 12.44
N GLU A 174 25.70 -16.20 13.52
CA GLU A 174 27.03 -16.81 13.69
C GLU A 174 26.96 -18.35 13.63
N MET A 175 25.95 -18.95 14.26
CA MET A 175 25.71 -20.41 14.17
C MET A 175 25.39 -20.83 12.72
N LEU A 176 24.59 -20.09 11.99
CA LEU A 176 24.26 -20.37 10.59
C LEU A 176 25.48 -20.25 9.67
N GLU A 177 26.35 -19.28 9.88
CA GLU A 177 27.58 -19.09 9.12
C GLU A 177 28.55 -20.24 9.36
N GLN A 178 28.68 -20.73 10.60
CA GLN A 178 29.51 -21.90 10.92
C GLN A 178 28.91 -23.18 10.31
N LEU A 179 27.59 -23.38 10.34
CA LEU A 179 26.93 -24.49 9.65
C LEU A 179 27.19 -24.45 8.12
N ILE A 180 27.19 -23.26 7.49
CA ILE A 180 27.55 -23.10 6.08
C ILE A 180 29.02 -23.45 5.84
N ALA A 181 29.92 -23.05 6.76
CA ALA A 181 31.35 -23.36 6.70
C ALA A 181 31.69 -24.85 6.91
N GLY A 182 30.72 -25.64 7.32
CA GLY A 182 30.93 -27.11 7.51
C GLY A 182 31.09 -27.52 8.96
N GLN A 183 30.94 -26.62 9.93
CA GLN A 183 30.93 -26.98 11.33
C GLN A 183 29.60 -27.65 11.69
N ASP A 184 29.64 -28.92 12.09
CA ASP A 184 28.46 -29.73 12.42
C ASP A 184 28.42 -30.16 13.90
N ASP A 185 29.46 -29.85 14.69
CA ASP A 185 29.49 -30.18 16.11
C ASP A 185 28.53 -29.28 16.89
N PRO A 186 27.40 -29.81 17.43
CA PRO A 186 26.39 -29.03 18.13
C PRO A 186 26.95 -28.35 19.39
N VAL A 187 27.95 -28.95 20.06
CA VAL A 187 28.57 -28.38 21.26
C VAL A 187 29.31 -27.08 20.90
N GLN A 188 30.15 -27.12 19.86
CA GLN A 188 30.88 -25.95 19.40
C GLN A 188 29.94 -24.84 18.88
N LEU A 189 28.91 -25.23 18.14
CA LEU A 189 27.90 -24.28 17.66
C LEU A 189 27.14 -23.62 18.81
N ALA A 190 26.75 -24.36 19.84
CA ALA A 190 26.04 -23.81 21.00
C ALA A 190 26.89 -22.81 21.80
N GLN A 191 28.23 -22.98 21.83
CA GLN A 191 29.15 -22.02 22.48
C GLN A 191 29.18 -20.62 21.81
N LEU A 192 28.67 -20.48 20.60
CA LEU A 192 28.50 -19.17 19.94
C LEU A 192 27.36 -18.37 20.53
N ALA A 193 26.60 -18.91 21.48
CA ALA A 193 25.50 -18.23 22.14
C ALA A 193 26.00 -17.04 22.94
N ARG A 194 25.31 -15.89 22.79
CA ARG A 194 25.57 -14.61 23.49
C ARG A 194 24.35 -14.15 24.29
N GLY A 195 24.59 -13.37 25.33
CA GLY A 195 23.55 -12.82 26.18
C GLY A 195 22.66 -13.91 26.79
N ARG A 196 21.35 -13.71 26.78
CA ARG A 196 20.36 -14.64 27.38
C ARG A 196 20.34 -16.03 26.73
N LEU A 197 20.88 -16.18 25.53
CA LEU A 197 20.92 -17.48 24.87
C LEU A 197 21.94 -18.42 25.54
N ARG A 198 22.95 -17.90 26.26
CA ARG A 198 23.91 -18.66 27.07
C ARG A 198 23.27 -19.51 28.15
N GLU A 199 22.14 -19.04 28.69
CA GLU A 199 21.38 -19.80 29.69
C GLU A 199 20.69 -21.05 29.11
N LYS A 200 20.73 -21.21 27.78
CA LYS A 200 20.05 -22.28 27.04
C LYS A 200 21.02 -23.18 26.24
N ILE A 201 22.31 -23.23 26.61
CA ILE A 201 23.31 -23.98 25.85
C ILE A 201 22.89 -25.44 25.66
N ASP A 202 22.45 -26.14 26.70
CA ASP A 202 22.00 -27.53 26.61
C ASP A 202 20.83 -27.72 25.63
N GLN A 203 19.93 -26.75 25.60
CA GLN A 203 18.81 -26.76 24.64
C GLN A 203 19.30 -26.49 23.22
N LEU A 204 20.29 -25.61 23.05
CA LEU A 204 20.89 -25.29 21.75
C LEU A 204 21.64 -26.48 21.18
N GLU A 205 22.42 -27.18 21.97
CA GLU A 205 23.15 -28.41 21.56
C GLU A 205 22.15 -29.43 20.98
N ARG A 206 21.04 -29.67 21.70
CA ARG A 206 19.99 -30.57 21.23
C ARG A 206 19.29 -30.04 19.97
N ALA A 207 19.05 -28.76 19.89
CA ALA A 207 18.37 -28.13 18.76
C ALA A 207 19.26 -28.06 17.50
N LEU A 208 20.57 -28.00 17.66
CA LEU A 208 21.57 -27.95 16.58
C LEU A 208 22.00 -29.36 16.12
N THR A 209 21.60 -30.40 16.84
CA THR A 209 21.85 -31.80 16.43
C THR A 209 20.94 -32.12 15.25
N GLY A 210 21.52 -32.16 14.04
CA GLY A 210 20.80 -32.42 12.80
C GLY A 210 21.71 -33.07 11.74
N ARG A 211 21.21 -33.09 10.50
CA ARG A 211 21.95 -33.68 9.35
C ARG A 211 22.05 -32.68 8.20
N MET A 212 23.08 -31.85 8.23
CA MET A 212 23.38 -30.92 7.18
C MET A 212 23.96 -31.59 5.93
N ARG A 213 23.37 -31.34 4.78
CA ARG A 213 23.87 -31.78 3.46
C ARG A 213 24.50 -30.58 2.74
N ALA A 214 25.32 -30.83 1.72
CA ALA A 214 25.92 -29.78 0.89
C ALA A 214 24.86 -28.85 0.27
N SER A 215 23.70 -29.38 -0.15
CA SER A 215 22.59 -28.62 -0.68
C SER A 215 21.97 -27.66 0.36
N HIS A 216 21.84 -28.06 1.62
CA HIS A 216 21.35 -27.21 2.70
C HIS A 216 22.30 -26.03 2.95
N ARG A 217 23.62 -26.26 2.97
CA ARG A 217 24.65 -25.22 3.16
C ARG A 217 24.59 -24.19 2.02
N LEU A 218 24.50 -24.70 0.78
CA LEU A 218 24.36 -23.81 -0.39
C LEU A 218 23.09 -22.95 -0.31
N LEU A 219 21.94 -23.56 -0.01
CA LEU A 219 20.68 -22.82 0.11
C LEU A 219 20.71 -21.80 1.25
N LEU A 220 21.24 -22.17 2.43
CA LEU A 220 21.41 -21.23 3.55
C LEU A 220 22.28 -20.05 3.16
N LYS A 221 23.43 -20.31 2.48
CA LYS A 221 24.32 -19.25 2.01
C LYS A 221 23.57 -18.27 1.10
N LEU A 222 22.91 -18.77 0.05
CA LEU A 222 22.18 -17.92 -0.89
C LEU A 222 21.05 -17.13 -0.23
N HIS A 223 20.30 -17.73 0.70
CA HIS A 223 19.24 -17.03 1.44
C HIS A 223 19.80 -15.96 2.36
N LEU A 224 20.94 -16.20 3.04
CA LEU A 224 21.56 -15.20 3.91
C LEU A 224 22.12 -14.03 3.12
N GLU A 225 22.80 -14.28 1.99
CA GLU A 225 23.28 -13.25 1.08
C GLU A 225 22.12 -12.38 0.58
N HIS A 226 21.01 -12.99 0.18
CA HIS A 226 19.82 -12.24 -0.26
C HIS A 226 19.17 -11.43 0.86
N ILE A 227 19.14 -11.94 2.09
CA ILE A 227 18.67 -11.21 3.28
C ILE A 227 19.54 -9.98 3.53
N ASP A 228 20.85 -10.10 3.38
CA ASP A 228 21.80 -8.99 3.57
C ASP A 228 21.62 -7.90 2.50
N ASP A 229 21.41 -8.28 1.24
CA ASP A 229 21.09 -7.36 0.15
C ASP A 229 19.75 -6.62 0.41
N LEU A 230 18.73 -7.36 0.86
CA LEU A 230 17.44 -6.76 1.23
C LEU A 230 17.58 -5.80 2.42
N ASN A 231 18.38 -6.13 3.44
CA ASN A 231 18.66 -5.24 4.57
C ASN A 231 19.33 -3.94 4.10
N ALA A 232 20.33 -4.03 3.24
CA ALA A 232 21.02 -2.85 2.68
C ALA A 232 20.04 -1.94 1.91
N LYS A 233 19.21 -2.51 1.05
CA LYS A 233 18.17 -1.77 0.29
C LYS A 233 17.14 -1.12 1.22
N ILE A 234 16.66 -1.82 2.25
CA ILE A 234 15.70 -1.29 3.23
C ILE A 234 16.33 -0.12 4.00
N THR A 235 17.59 -0.22 4.41
CA THR A 235 18.32 0.85 5.10
C THR A 235 18.48 2.08 4.20
N TYR A 236 18.92 1.89 2.95
CA TYR A 236 19.04 2.97 1.98
C TYR A 236 17.72 3.71 1.74
N LEU A 237 16.63 2.95 1.47
CA LEU A 237 15.31 3.56 1.28
C LEU A 237 14.78 4.25 2.53
N SER A 238 15.10 3.74 3.72
CA SER A 238 14.68 4.39 4.97
C SER A 238 15.33 5.76 5.14
N ALA A 239 16.63 5.87 4.85
CA ALA A 239 17.34 7.15 4.89
C ALA A 239 16.81 8.13 3.84
N GLU A 240 16.50 7.66 2.62
CA GLU A 240 15.92 8.51 1.57
C GLU A 240 14.51 8.99 1.92
N VAL A 241 13.69 8.13 2.49
CA VAL A 241 12.35 8.50 2.98
C VAL A 241 12.46 9.56 4.08
N GLU A 242 13.38 9.40 5.05
CA GLU A 242 13.61 10.41 6.09
C GLU A 242 14.02 11.76 5.50
N ARG A 243 14.92 11.77 4.52
CA ARG A 243 15.34 12.98 3.81
C ARG A 243 14.16 13.70 3.13
N LEU A 244 13.23 12.94 2.54
CA LEU A 244 12.06 13.50 1.87
C LEU A 244 10.99 14.02 2.86
N PHE A 245 10.97 13.56 4.11
CA PHE A 245 10.06 14.10 5.13
C PHE A 245 10.55 15.43 5.73
N VAL A 246 11.85 15.74 5.68
CA VAL A 246 12.43 16.96 6.28
C VAL A 246 11.79 18.26 5.75
N PRO A 247 11.58 18.46 4.41
CA PRO A 247 11.00 19.69 3.87
C PRO A 247 9.53 19.91 4.22
N PHE A 248 8.82 18.87 4.65
CA PHE A 248 7.37 18.92 4.86
C PHE A 248 6.96 19.43 6.23
N ASP A 249 7.91 19.79 7.11
CA ASP A 249 7.62 20.16 8.52
C ASP A 249 6.80 19.09 9.28
N ASP A 250 6.94 17.84 8.83
CA ASP A 250 6.12 16.70 9.27
C ASP A 250 6.72 15.93 10.44
N LEU A 251 7.86 16.36 10.96
CA LEU A 251 8.49 15.69 12.10
C LEU A 251 7.56 15.71 13.31
N GLN A 252 6.88 16.83 13.58
CA GLN A 252 5.91 16.92 14.67
C GLN A 252 4.69 16.01 14.45
N ALA A 253 4.24 15.83 13.21
CA ALA A 253 3.13 14.93 12.90
C ALA A 253 3.57 13.47 13.09
N ILE A 254 4.79 13.11 12.70
CA ILE A 254 5.37 11.77 12.96
C ILE A 254 5.48 11.52 14.46
N GLU A 255 5.99 12.48 15.24
CA GLU A 255 6.12 12.36 16.69
C GLU A 255 4.76 12.19 17.38
N ARG A 256 3.75 12.98 16.97
CA ARG A 256 2.39 12.84 17.49
C ARG A 256 1.80 11.46 17.19
N LEU A 257 2.02 10.93 15.98
CA LEU A 257 1.56 9.59 15.60
C LEU A 257 2.32 8.48 16.34
N ASP A 258 3.64 8.63 16.54
CA ASP A 258 4.47 7.66 17.29
C ASP A 258 4.08 7.59 18.78
N ALA A 259 3.54 8.68 19.33
CA ALA A 259 3.00 8.69 20.70
C ALA A 259 1.75 7.77 20.84
N ILE A 260 1.10 7.39 19.75
CA ILE A 260 -0.06 6.49 19.79
C ILE A 260 0.41 5.04 20.04
N PRO A 261 -0.11 4.35 21.05
CA PRO A 261 0.30 2.99 21.36
C PRO A 261 0.14 2.02 20.19
N GLY A 262 1.27 1.45 19.77
CA GLY A 262 1.33 0.50 18.65
C GLY A 262 1.72 1.11 17.32
N VAL A 263 1.72 2.42 17.19
CA VAL A 263 2.31 3.14 16.06
C VAL A 263 3.80 3.31 16.33
N ASN A 264 4.63 3.10 15.35
CA ASN A 264 6.06 3.39 15.36
C ASN A 264 6.38 4.36 14.21
N PRO A 265 7.59 4.94 14.12
CA PRO A 265 7.93 5.91 13.07
C PRO A 265 7.64 5.40 11.65
N THR A 266 7.91 4.13 11.36
CA THR A 266 7.63 3.54 10.03
C THR A 266 6.12 3.49 9.71
N ILE A 267 5.30 3.17 10.71
CA ILE A 267 3.84 3.16 10.56
C ILE A 267 3.35 4.61 10.44
N ALA A 268 3.84 5.55 11.26
CA ALA A 268 3.51 6.97 11.20
C ALA A 268 3.80 7.57 9.82
N GLN A 269 4.99 7.31 9.27
CA GLN A 269 5.36 7.70 7.90
C GLN A 269 4.38 7.14 6.87
N THR A 270 3.97 5.88 7.00
CA THR A 270 3.02 5.25 6.07
C THR A 270 1.64 5.91 6.16
N ILE A 271 1.18 6.22 7.37
CA ILE A 271 -0.10 6.89 7.61
C ILE A 271 -0.10 8.28 6.96
N LEU A 272 0.93 9.11 7.21
CA LEU A 272 1.06 10.44 6.63
C LEU A 272 1.14 10.41 5.11
N ALA A 273 1.94 9.52 4.54
CA ALA A 273 2.02 9.40 3.09
C ALA A 273 0.70 8.96 2.45
N GLU A 274 -0.05 8.05 3.08
CA GLU A 274 -1.31 7.56 2.52
C GLU A 274 -2.49 8.51 2.77
N LEU A 275 -2.59 9.18 3.90
CA LEU A 275 -3.66 10.14 4.20
C LEU A 275 -3.35 11.54 3.65
N GLY A 276 -2.09 11.99 3.72
CA GLY A 276 -1.71 13.37 3.48
C GLY A 276 -1.92 14.23 4.72
N LYS A 277 -1.55 15.52 4.62
CA LYS A 277 -1.71 16.51 5.70
C LYS A 277 -3.11 17.14 5.74
N GLU A 278 -3.72 17.29 4.57
CA GLU A 278 -5.00 17.99 4.42
C GLU A 278 -6.16 17.09 4.84
N MET A 279 -6.44 17.08 6.13
CA MET A 279 -7.51 16.23 6.69
C MET A 279 -8.92 16.77 6.40
N GLU A 280 -9.07 18.00 5.91
CA GLU A 280 -10.33 18.58 5.42
C GLU A 280 -10.99 17.74 4.32
N ARG A 281 -10.18 16.94 3.59
CA ARG A 281 -10.67 15.96 2.61
C ARG A 281 -11.61 14.93 3.19
N PHE A 282 -11.43 14.61 4.47
CA PHE A 282 -12.26 13.65 5.17
C PHE A 282 -13.23 14.42 6.08
N PRO A 283 -14.50 14.60 5.65
CA PRO A 283 -15.49 15.35 6.44
C PRO A 283 -15.64 14.83 7.88
N THR A 284 -15.40 13.53 8.07
CA THR A 284 -15.38 12.90 9.40
C THR A 284 -14.34 11.77 9.46
N ALA A 285 -13.92 11.41 10.65
CA ALA A 285 -13.09 10.25 10.92
C ALA A 285 -13.61 8.94 10.31
N ALA A 286 -14.94 8.77 10.26
CA ALA A 286 -15.58 7.63 9.63
C ALA A 286 -15.33 7.56 8.11
N HIS A 287 -15.17 8.70 7.44
CA HIS A 287 -14.79 8.75 6.03
C HIS A 287 -13.35 8.29 5.81
N ALA A 288 -12.42 8.69 6.65
CA ALA A 288 -11.03 8.22 6.62
C ALA A 288 -10.94 6.70 6.87
N ALA A 289 -11.64 6.19 7.88
CA ALA A 289 -11.72 4.76 8.17
C ALA A 289 -12.36 3.96 7.02
N SER A 290 -13.38 4.53 6.36
CA SER A 290 -14.00 3.92 5.18
C SER A 290 -13.04 3.89 3.99
N TRP A 291 -12.29 4.97 3.78
CA TRP A 291 -11.27 5.06 2.73
C TRP A 291 -10.12 4.08 2.96
N ALA A 292 -9.72 3.88 4.21
CA ALA A 292 -8.76 2.85 4.61
C ALA A 292 -9.30 1.42 4.43
N GLY A 293 -10.60 1.24 4.17
CA GLY A 293 -11.23 -0.08 4.06
C GLY A 293 -11.38 -0.80 5.42
N LEU A 294 -11.52 -0.04 6.50
CA LEU A 294 -11.73 -0.55 7.86
C LEU A 294 -13.21 -0.50 8.28
N ALA A 295 -14.05 0.22 7.55
CA ALA A 295 -15.49 0.27 7.83
C ALA A 295 -16.20 -0.98 7.31
N PRO A 296 -17.21 -1.50 8.04
CA PRO A 296 -18.03 -2.62 7.57
C PRO A 296 -18.83 -2.24 6.31
N GLY A 297 -18.89 -3.14 5.35
CA GLY A 297 -19.80 -3.01 4.21
C GLY A 297 -21.24 -3.24 4.68
N ARG A 298 -22.14 -2.30 4.41
CA ARG A 298 -23.58 -2.54 4.61
C ARG A 298 -24.11 -3.25 3.37
N HIS A 299 -24.40 -4.54 3.51
CA HIS A 299 -25.18 -5.34 2.56
C HIS A 299 -26.48 -5.74 3.26
N GLU A 300 -27.39 -4.79 3.32
CA GLU A 300 -28.69 -4.99 3.94
C GLU A 300 -29.77 -5.15 2.85
N SER A 301 -30.62 -6.16 3.00
CA SER A 301 -31.77 -6.37 2.15
C SER A 301 -32.93 -6.84 3.03
N ALA A 302 -34.06 -6.16 2.99
CA ALA A 302 -35.26 -6.42 3.80
C ALA A 302 -34.96 -6.49 5.32
N GLY A 303 -34.16 -5.53 5.84
CA GLY A 303 -33.81 -5.46 7.27
C GLY A 303 -32.81 -6.53 7.74
N ARG A 304 -32.32 -7.40 6.84
CA ARG A 304 -31.34 -8.42 7.17
C ARG A 304 -29.95 -8.06 6.63
N ASN A 305 -28.96 -7.98 7.52
CA ASN A 305 -27.57 -7.79 7.14
C ASN A 305 -27.00 -9.09 6.56
N ARG A 306 -26.72 -9.11 5.23
CA ARG A 306 -26.22 -10.28 4.50
C ARG A 306 -24.71 -10.48 4.63
N SER A 307 -23.94 -9.43 4.95
CA SER A 307 -22.49 -9.53 5.06
C SER A 307 -21.92 -8.43 5.96
N SER A 308 -21.04 -8.83 6.88
CA SER A 308 -20.23 -7.92 7.70
C SER A 308 -18.79 -7.76 7.15
N ARG A 309 -18.56 -8.12 5.88
CA ARG A 309 -17.23 -7.93 5.25
C ARG A 309 -16.89 -6.45 5.18
N ILE A 310 -15.65 -6.12 5.50
CA ILE A 310 -15.11 -4.77 5.30
C ILE A 310 -15.04 -4.46 3.80
N ARG A 311 -15.23 -3.18 3.45
CA ARG A 311 -15.09 -2.70 2.07
C ARG A 311 -13.64 -2.78 1.59
N GLN A 312 -13.46 -2.83 0.29
CA GLN A 312 -12.14 -2.57 -0.30
C GLN A 312 -11.79 -1.10 -0.07
N GLY A 313 -10.53 -0.84 0.25
CA GLY A 313 -10.01 0.50 0.49
C GLY A 313 -8.50 0.50 0.30
N ASN A 314 -7.81 1.51 0.82
CA ASN A 314 -6.37 1.61 0.72
C ASN A 314 -5.68 0.47 1.51
N LYS A 315 -5.16 -0.52 0.77
CA LYS A 315 -4.55 -1.73 1.36
C LYS A 315 -3.29 -1.43 2.18
N HIS A 316 -2.54 -0.38 1.82
CA HIS A 316 -1.29 -0.02 2.49
C HIS A 316 -1.57 0.60 3.85
N LEU A 317 -2.46 1.59 3.90
CA LEU A 317 -2.93 2.19 5.15
C LEU A 317 -3.59 1.15 6.06
N LYS A 318 -4.49 0.34 5.51
CA LYS A 318 -5.13 -0.75 6.27
C LYS A 318 -4.11 -1.70 6.89
N THR A 319 -3.08 -2.10 6.13
CA THR A 319 -2.04 -3.01 6.64
C THR A 319 -1.26 -2.35 7.77
N ALA A 320 -0.87 -1.08 7.63
CA ALA A 320 -0.17 -0.32 8.66
C ALA A 320 -1.00 -0.22 9.95
N LEU A 321 -2.27 0.17 9.85
CA LEU A 321 -3.18 0.28 10.99
C LEU A 321 -3.47 -1.06 11.67
N VAL A 322 -3.58 -2.15 10.91
CA VAL A 322 -3.74 -3.50 11.47
C VAL A 322 -2.47 -3.95 12.20
N GLN A 323 -1.28 -3.62 11.69
CA GLN A 323 -0.02 -3.87 12.39
C GLN A 323 0.06 -3.08 13.71
N ALA A 324 -0.29 -1.79 13.68
CA ALA A 324 -0.40 -0.96 14.88
C ALA A 324 -1.38 -1.56 15.91
N ALA A 325 -2.55 -2.01 15.46
CA ALA A 325 -3.54 -2.65 16.32
C ALA A 325 -3.04 -3.95 16.98
N HIS A 326 -2.27 -4.76 16.26
CA HIS A 326 -1.63 -5.94 16.85
C HIS A 326 -0.55 -5.58 17.86
N ALA A 327 0.23 -4.53 17.61
CA ALA A 327 1.24 -4.03 18.54
C ALA A 327 0.60 -3.45 19.80
N ALA A 328 -0.43 -2.62 19.65
CA ALA A 328 -1.23 -2.07 20.76
C ALA A 328 -1.87 -3.20 21.60
N GLY A 329 -2.37 -4.26 20.95
CA GLY A 329 -2.98 -5.42 21.60
C GLY A 329 -2.05 -6.18 22.56
N ARG A 330 -0.73 -6.05 22.39
CA ARG A 330 0.29 -6.66 23.27
C ARG A 330 0.54 -5.83 24.54
N ARG A 331 0.20 -4.54 24.54
CA ARG A 331 0.36 -3.67 25.71
C ARG A 331 -0.74 -3.94 26.71
N LYS A 332 -0.36 -4.14 27.99
CA LYS A 332 -1.30 -4.48 29.07
C LYS A 332 -1.89 -3.25 29.76
N ASP A 333 -1.19 -2.17 29.73
CA ASP A 333 -1.38 -0.93 30.48
C ASP A 333 -2.13 0.18 29.72
N HIS A 334 -2.76 -0.19 28.59
CA HIS A 334 -3.40 0.78 27.73
C HIS A 334 -4.81 0.34 27.28
N TYR A 335 -5.71 1.33 27.11
CA TYR A 335 -7.11 1.12 26.67
C TYR A 335 -7.22 0.26 25.40
N LEU A 336 -6.46 0.59 24.33
CA LEU A 336 -6.49 -0.17 23.06
C LEU A 336 -6.09 -1.65 23.24
N GLY A 337 -5.13 -1.91 24.15
CA GLY A 337 -4.74 -3.27 24.49
C GLY A 337 -5.84 -4.03 25.23
N ALA A 338 -6.52 -3.37 26.18
CA ALA A 338 -7.66 -3.95 26.88
C ALA A 338 -8.82 -4.24 25.93
N GLN A 339 -9.12 -3.30 25.06
CA GLN A 339 -10.16 -3.45 24.02
C GLN A 339 -9.86 -4.60 23.05
N TYR A 340 -8.60 -4.67 22.55
CA TYR A 340 -8.17 -5.75 21.68
C TYR A 340 -8.40 -7.11 22.35
N ARG A 341 -7.95 -7.30 23.59
CA ARG A 341 -8.11 -8.58 24.31
C ARG A 341 -9.58 -8.94 24.53
N ARG A 342 -10.41 -7.96 24.94
CA ARG A 342 -11.85 -8.14 25.13
C ARG A 342 -12.55 -8.58 23.83
N LEU A 343 -12.22 -7.94 22.71
CA LEU A 343 -12.79 -8.28 21.39
C LEU A 343 -12.24 -9.61 20.86
N ALA A 344 -10.95 -9.88 21.08
CA ALA A 344 -10.33 -11.13 20.64
C ALA A 344 -10.92 -12.35 21.31
N ALA A 345 -11.23 -12.28 22.61
CA ALA A 345 -11.91 -13.34 23.34
C ALA A 345 -13.32 -13.63 22.81
N ARG A 346 -14.05 -12.59 22.38
CA ARG A 346 -15.46 -12.74 21.94
C ARG A 346 -15.65 -13.00 20.45
N ARG A 347 -14.78 -12.43 19.59
CA ARG A 347 -14.95 -12.36 18.14
C ARG A 347 -13.75 -12.86 17.34
N GLY A 348 -12.69 -13.28 18.03
CA GLY A 348 -11.44 -13.73 17.43
C GLY A 348 -10.47 -12.59 17.11
N LYS A 349 -9.18 -12.94 17.00
CA LYS A 349 -8.05 -11.98 16.84
C LYS A 349 -8.17 -11.11 15.59
N GLN A 350 -8.62 -11.64 14.47
CA GLN A 350 -8.73 -10.89 13.21
C GLN A 350 -9.75 -9.74 13.31
N ARG A 351 -10.93 -10.03 13.86
CA ARG A 351 -11.98 -9.01 14.05
C ARG A 351 -11.58 -7.97 15.08
N ALA A 352 -10.91 -8.40 16.16
CA ALA A 352 -10.34 -7.48 17.14
C ALA A 352 -9.32 -6.52 16.53
N ALA A 353 -8.41 -7.03 15.71
CA ALA A 353 -7.42 -6.21 15.01
C ALA A 353 -8.07 -5.16 14.10
N ILE A 354 -9.09 -5.54 13.31
CA ILE A 354 -9.81 -4.58 12.46
C ILE A 354 -10.56 -3.54 13.27
N ALA A 355 -11.18 -3.90 14.39
CA ALA A 355 -11.90 -2.95 15.23
C ALA A 355 -10.96 -1.93 15.90
N VAL A 356 -9.82 -2.39 16.41
CA VAL A 356 -8.81 -1.49 16.99
C VAL A 356 -8.12 -0.67 15.91
N ALA A 357 -7.87 -1.23 14.72
CA ALA A 357 -7.34 -0.47 13.59
C ALA A 357 -8.31 0.62 13.10
N HIS A 358 -9.63 0.36 13.13
CA HIS A 358 -10.65 1.37 12.86
C HIS A 358 -10.58 2.51 13.88
N GLU A 359 -10.45 2.21 15.15
CA GLU A 359 -10.37 3.21 16.22
C GLU A 359 -9.08 4.04 16.12
N LEU A 360 -7.95 3.40 15.82
CA LEU A 360 -6.71 4.10 15.51
C LEU A 360 -6.89 5.07 14.33
N GLY A 361 -7.50 4.62 13.22
CA GLY A 361 -7.78 5.47 12.05
C GLY A 361 -8.77 6.61 12.35
N VAL A 362 -9.63 6.46 13.35
CA VAL A 362 -10.52 7.52 13.85
C VAL A 362 -9.77 8.49 14.74
N SER A 363 -8.87 8.02 15.61
CA SER A 363 -8.06 8.85 16.49
C SER A 363 -7.05 9.72 15.73
N GLU A 364 -6.60 9.28 14.56
CA GLU A 364 -5.70 10.03 13.68
C GLU A 364 -6.35 11.27 13.05
N THR A 365 -7.67 11.32 12.93
CA THR A 365 -8.37 12.55 12.54
C THR A 365 -8.36 13.61 13.66
N ALA A 366 -7.96 13.25 14.88
CA ALA A 366 -7.69 14.18 15.99
C ALA A 366 -6.27 14.79 15.92
N ILE A 367 -5.53 14.60 14.82
CA ILE A 367 -4.22 15.25 14.55
C ILE A 367 -4.38 16.72 14.11
N ARG A 368 -5.57 17.27 14.22
CA ARG A 368 -5.83 18.71 14.13
C ARG A 368 -5.19 19.49 15.25
#